data_be04b8ef1620fc7bf6d6479aaee1d5bc
#
_entry.id   be04b8ef1620fc7bf6d6479aaee1d5bc
#
_cell.length_a   1.000
_cell.length_b   1.000
_cell.length_c   1.000
_cell.angle_alpha   90.00
_cell.angle_beta   90.00
_cell.angle_gamma   90.00
#
_symmetry.space_group_name_H-M   'P 1'
#
loop_
_entity.id
_entity.type
_entity.pdbx_description
1 polymer ?
#
loop_
_entity_poly.entity_id
_entity_poly.type
_entity_poly.pdbx_seq_one_letter_code
_entity_poly.pdbx_strand_id
1 'polypeptide(L)'
;MIFIFTLILLFSTINFSQVAFDANFESGNINTVSTTDSINYTVTTKTDIGGRWFYFRITGVKNKFIRVTITTSDVNRPMYSYDNRIFTRFTASESPTIRMFQKTFSEDTVYVAYYTPYNYSYLQERIEEWKQNQFVKVDTLGLTDKNFPIQQITITDPIIPDTNKHRVWIHARTHPSETPSSWHFDGIVQKLLSSDEVISYYRQKVIFYLIPFTNPDGVYYGRSRTNFSGVDVESNWDKPDAETCKEVKILKQRMSTINSEKVLDVFNNLHSQAVSYCTFWIHTASSTSARFYRRQYQFANLNTSDNPYIVPSDYSESNLLSKFPEGWLWNNHDEKVLALTYETPYDKYSTGTWVTNENLIEIGQRNVFAIAEYLEISHPKWYILDNKNAIIAGTWNIDTTGLEFYSDNFLTASVGNGNSTIEYITQTLAPGNYDIYGWWPSSSSYSYSTRFLINAGGNEILIDKTQKTNGGQWNFLSEATLNSSGTISVKMSNNTTGVVAADAFRIIYRGPVSSLEEEPQSKDFILYQNYPNPFNAQTTIRFNLNYPSKVQLRIFNSVGELVETLVDQELGSGIHEVIFDTKKNNLASGLYIYQLRVDDNIASKKLMLLK
;
A
#
# COMPACT_ATOMS: atom_id res chain seq x y z
N MET A 1 7.04 83.64 -27.19
CA MET A 1 7.55 82.28 -27.36
C MET A 1 6.87 81.39 -26.30
N ILE A 2 5.80 80.74 -26.71
CA ILE A 2 4.91 79.92 -25.80
C ILE A 2 5.34 78.46 -25.95
N PHE A 3 5.88 77.88 -24.89
CA PHE A 3 6.22 76.46 -24.84
C PHE A 3 4.96 75.69 -24.44
N ILE A 4 4.43 74.86 -25.36
CA ILE A 4 3.39 73.89 -25.08
C ILE A 4 4.04 72.61 -24.62
N PHE A 5 3.86 72.22 -23.33
CA PHE A 5 4.25 70.93 -22.82
C PHE A 5 3.14 69.90 -23.14
N THR A 6 3.41 69.02 -24.08
CA THR A 6 2.52 67.86 -24.35
C THR A 6 2.82 66.78 -23.34
N LEU A 7 1.87 66.53 -22.42
CA LEU A 7 1.89 65.42 -21.46
C LEU A 7 1.50 64.15 -22.19
N ILE A 8 2.45 63.26 -22.49
CA ILE A 8 2.18 61.91 -23.02
C ILE A 8 1.80 61.01 -21.83
N LEU A 9 0.52 60.76 -21.65
CA LEU A 9 -0.01 59.71 -20.74
C LEU A 9 0.20 58.35 -21.40
N LEU A 10 1.24 57.63 -20.94
CA LEU A 10 1.42 56.19 -21.23
C LEU A 10 0.35 55.41 -20.45
N PHE A 11 -0.76 55.08 -21.08
CA PHE A 11 -1.65 54.05 -20.58
C PHE A 11 -0.99 52.69 -20.81
N SER A 12 -0.40 52.10 -19.79
CA SER A 12 -0.08 50.68 -19.79
C SER A 12 -1.42 49.92 -19.74
N THR A 13 -1.85 49.37 -20.86
CA THR A 13 -2.92 48.42 -20.90
C THR A 13 -2.44 47.17 -20.14
N ILE A 14 -2.91 47.01 -18.91
CA ILE A 14 -2.75 45.73 -18.21
C ILE A 14 -3.67 44.75 -18.99
N ASN A 15 -3.09 43.98 -19.90
CA ASN A 15 -3.73 42.85 -20.52
C ASN A 15 -3.95 41.79 -19.44
N PHE A 16 -5.12 41.77 -18.82
CA PHE A 16 -5.53 40.62 -18.02
C PHE A 16 -5.62 39.43 -18.97
N SER A 17 -4.69 38.48 -18.81
CA SER A 17 -4.76 37.20 -19.51
C SER A 17 -6.14 36.59 -19.34
N GLN A 18 -6.80 36.25 -20.43
CA GLN A 18 -8.09 35.57 -20.39
C GLN A 18 -7.88 34.16 -19.80
N VAL A 19 -8.79 33.73 -18.92
CA VAL A 19 -8.74 32.35 -18.39
C VAL A 19 -8.96 31.39 -19.55
N ALA A 20 -8.02 30.47 -19.74
CA ALA A 20 -8.07 29.45 -20.79
C ALA A 20 -7.84 28.05 -20.22
N PHE A 21 -8.49 27.08 -20.82
CA PHE A 21 -8.42 25.67 -20.46
C PHE A 21 -7.77 24.90 -21.60
N ASP A 22 -6.87 23.97 -21.28
CA ASP A 22 -6.16 23.16 -22.27
C ASP A 22 -5.94 21.75 -21.70
N ALA A 23 -6.09 20.75 -22.56
CA ALA A 23 -5.80 19.34 -22.27
C ALA A 23 -5.02 18.67 -23.44
N ASN A 24 -4.37 19.49 -24.28
CA ASN A 24 -3.58 18.98 -25.40
C ASN A 24 -2.17 18.60 -24.97
N PHE A 25 -2.11 17.68 -24.03
CA PHE A 25 -0.88 17.08 -23.51
C PHE A 25 -1.15 15.64 -23.07
N GLU A 26 -0.12 14.92 -22.72
CA GLU A 26 -0.17 13.52 -22.31
C GLU A 26 -1.18 13.28 -21.18
N SER A 27 -2.05 12.30 -21.32
CA SER A 27 -3.15 11.95 -20.40
C SER A 27 -4.22 13.04 -20.23
N GLY A 28 -4.13 14.15 -20.98
CA GLY A 28 -5.08 15.26 -20.91
C GLY A 28 -6.49 14.87 -21.40
N ASN A 29 -7.51 15.30 -20.69
CA ASN A 29 -8.91 15.04 -21.05
C ASN A 29 -9.82 16.21 -20.67
N ILE A 30 -10.27 16.91 -21.70
CA ILE A 30 -11.40 17.87 -21.73
C ILE A 30 -12.12 17.67 -23.07
N ASN A 31 -13.45 17.83 -23.06
CA ASN A 31 -14.27 17.88 -24.27
C ASN A 31 -14.72 19.31 -24.55
N THR A 32 -15.48 19.91 -23.63
CA THR A 32 -15.98 21.30 -23.77
C THR A 32 -15.77 22.09 -22.50
N VAL A 33 -15.59 23.40 -22.66
CA VAL A 33 -15.58 24.38 -21.58
C VAL A 33 -16.55 25.50 -21.94
N SER A 34 -17.43 25.89 -21.02
CA SER A 34 -18.36 27.01 -21.19
C SER A 34 -18.40 27.88 -19.94
N THR A 35 -18.66 29.17 -20.15
CA THR A 35 -18.87 30.17 -19.09
C THR A 35 -19.76 31.28 -19.60
N THR A 36 -20.51 31.94 -18.73
CA THR A 36 -21.29 33.12 -19.04
C THR A 36 -20.82 34.39 -18.33
N ASP A 37 -19.91 34.25 -17.35
CA ASP A 37 -19.48 35.34 -16.45
C ASP A 37 -17.96 35.36 -16.18
N SER A 38 -17.20 34.47 -16.81
CA SER A 38 -15.75 34.33 -16.62
C SER A 38 -15.33 34.00 -15.16
N ILE A 39 -16.27 33.57 -14.33
CA ILE A 39 -16.04 33.11 -12.94
C ILE A 39 -16.50 31.67 -12.79
N ASN A 40 -17.69 31.35 -13.32
CA ASN A 40 -18.27 30.01 -13.25
C ASN A 40 -18.05 29.29 -14.59
N TYR A 41 -17.31 28.20 -14.55
CA TYR A 41 -16.99 27.38 -15.72
C TYR A 41 -17.65 26.01 -15.59
N THR A 42 -18.20 25.52 -16.70
CA THR A 42 -18.68 24.14 -16.82
C THR A 42 -17.77 23.38 -17.78
N VAL A 43 -17.24 22.27 -17.31
CA VAL A 43 -16.33 21.38 -18.05
C VAL A 43 -17.00 20.05 -18.28
N THR A 44 -16.91 19.54 -19.51
CA THR A 44 -17.24 18.15 -19.85
C THR A 44 -15.99 17.40 -20.26
N THR A 45 -15.95 16.09 -20.05
CA THR A 45 -14.83 15.23 -20.47
C THR A 45 -15.16 14.51 -21.77
N LYS A 46 -14.12 14.10 -22.51
CA LYS A 46 -14.27 13.11 -23.58
C LYS A 46 -14.65 11.79 -22.93
N THR A 47 -15.77 11.23 -23.28
CA THR A 47 -16.27 9.99 -22.72
C THR A 47 -15.86 8.80 -23.58
N ASP A 48 -15.47 7.75 -22.90
CA ASP A 48 -15.51 6.38 -23.39
C ASP A 48 -16.50 5.57 -22.51
N ILE A 49 -16.23 4.31 -22.22
CA ILE A 49 -17.06 3.58 -21.27
C ILE A 49 -16.81 4.16 -19.85
N GLY A 50 -17.77 4.93 -19.34
CA GLY A 50 -17.76 5.43 -17.95
C GLY A 50 -17.05 6.75 -17.67
N GLY A 51 -16.57 7.47 -18.62
CA GLY A 51 -16.14 8.89 -18.68
C GLY A 51 -15.71 9.64 -17.40
N ARG A 52 -14.95 9.03 -16.49
CA ARG A 52 -14.59 9.63 -15.19
C ARG A 52 -13.39 10.54 -15.28
N TRP A 53 -12.37 10.16 -16.05
CA TRP A 53 -11.08 10.83 -16.07
C TRP A 53 -11.18 12.26 -16.59
N PHE A 54 -10.57 13.19 -15.86
CA PHE A 54 -10.23 14.53 -16.31
C PHE A 54 -8.83 14.89 -15.85
N TYR A 55 -8.11 15.57 -16.72
CA TYR A 55 -6.81 16.14 -16.44
C TYR A 55 -6.58 17.28 -17.41
N PHE A 56 -6.43 18.49 -16.88
CA PHE A 56 -6.34 19.68 -17.70
C PHE A 56 -5.55 20.79 -17.01
N ARG A 57 -5.09 21.72 -17.81
CA ARG A 57 -4.40 22.92 -17.40
C ARG A 57 -5.33 24.12 -17.54
N ILE A 58 -5.27 25.04 -16.57
CA ILE A 58 -5.94 26.35 -16.62
C ILE A 58 -4.85 27.39 -16.55
N THR A 59 -4.92 28.39 -17.43
CA THR A 59 -4.00 29.53 -17.48
C THR A 59 -4.74 30.85 -17.33
N GLY A 60 -4.03 31.92 -16.97
CA GLY A 60 -4.64 33.24 -16.76
C GLY A 60 -5.39 33.35 -15.44
N VAL A 61 -5.08 32.52 -14.42
CA VAL A 61 -5.86 32.42 -13.16
C VAL A 61 -5.19 33.07 -11.95
N LYS A 62 -4.00 33.65 -12.09
CA LYS A 62 -3.30 34.29 -10.95
C LYS A 62 -4.17 35.35 -10.29
N ASN A 63 -4.38 35.18 -8.97
CA ASN A 63 -5.20 36.05 -8.13
C ASN A 63 -6.68 36.18 -8.58
N LYS A 64 -7.16 35.24 -9.41
CA LYS A 64 -8.57 35.19 -9.80
C LYS A 64 -9.28 34.06 -9.07
N PHE A 65 -10.46 34.36 -8.52
CA PHE A 65 -11.38 33.34 -8.04
C PHE A 65 -12.12 32.76 -9.23
N ILE A 66 -12.05 31.43 -9.38
CA ILE A 66 -12.88 30.69 -10.32
C ILE A 66 -13.60 29.53 -9.64
N ARG A 67 -14.74 29.16 -10.19
CA ARG A 67 -15.50 27.98 -9.84
C ARG A 67 -15.65 27.11 -11.08
N VAL A 68 -15.31 25.84 -10.96
CA VAL A 68 -15.38 24.88 -12.06
C VAL A 68 -16.28 23.72 -11.68
N THR A 69 -17.31 23.48 -12.48
CA THR A 69 -18.19 22.32 -12.39
C THR A 69 -17.79 21.31 -13.45
N ILE A 70 -17.47 20.08 -13.04
CA ILE A 70 -17.13 18.96 -13.94
C ILE A 70 -18.29 17.98 -13.92
N THR A 71 -19.05 17.94 -15.03
CA THR A 71 -20.35 17.25 -15.09
C THR A 71 -20.26 15.73 -14.89
N THR A 72 -19.13 15.12 -15.24
CA THR A 72 -18.87 13.67 -15.19
C THR A 72 -18.11 13.24 -13.94
N SER A 73 -17.70 14.18 -13.07
CA SER A 73 -16.92 13.85 -11.87
C SER A 73 -17.72 13.06 -10.85
N ASP A 74 -17.11 12.01 -10.31
CA ASP A 74 -17.56 11.23 -9.16
C ASP A 74 -16.49 11.14 -8.05
N VAL A 75 -15.39 11.89 -8.20
CA VAL A 75 -14.33 11.97 -7.18
C VAL A 75 -14.58 13.11 -6.20
N ASN A 76 -14.38 12.82 -4.93
CA ASN A 76 -14.47 13.81 -3.87
C ASN A 76 -13.14 14.55 -3.71
N ARG A 77 -13.15 15.88 -3.84
CA ARG A 77 -11.95 16.73 -3.75
C ARG A 77 -10.84 16.30 -4.71
N PRO A 78 -10.91 16.66 -5.99
CA PRO A 78 -9.88 16.36 -6.96
C PRO A 78 -8.52 16.95 -6.57
N MET A 79 -7.52 16.73 -7.40
CA MET A 79 -6.15 17.17 -7.16
C MET A 79 -5.81 18.37 -8.02
N TYR A 80 -4.94 19.28 -7.52
CA TYR A 80 -4.37 20.35 -8.32
C TYR A 80 -2.85 20.48 -8.10
N SER A 81 -2.17 21.07 -9.09
CA SER A 81 -0.72 21.28 -9.06
C SER A 81 -0.35 22.56 -9.81
N TYR A 82 0.65 23.27 -9.35
CA TYR A 82 1.22 24.42 -10.06
C TYR A 82 2.42 24.06 -10.95
N ASP A 83 3.11 22.97 -10.64
CA ASP A 83 4.32 22.50 -11.34
C ASP A 83 4.13 21.23 -12.17
N ASN A 84 2.90 20.69 -12.16
CA ASN A 84 2.54 19.41 -12.81
C ASN A 84 3.30 18.19 -12.26
N ARG A 85 3.88 18.27 -11.07
CA ARG A 85 4.63 17.20 -10.40
C ARG A 85 4.09 16.93 -9.01
N ILE A 86 3.92 17.96 -8.20
CA ILE A 86 3.40 17.85 -6.83
C ILE A 86 1.93 18.22 -6.83
N PHE A 87 1.09 17.24 -6.59
CA PHE A 87 -0.36 17.40 -6.56
C PHE A 87 -0.88 17.50 -5.12
N THR A 88 -1.76 18.45 -4.90
CA THR A 88 -2.43 18.70 -3.61
C THR A 88 -3.93 18.50 -3.77
N ARG A 89 -4.56 17.85 -2.80
CA ARG A 89 -6.00 17.65 -2.78
C ARG A 89 -6.71 18.95 -2.40
N PHE A 90 -7.77 19.31 -3.13
CA PHE A 90 -8.62 20.43 -2.75
C PHE A 90 -9.20 20.21 -1.35
N THR A 91 -9.32 21.28 -0.56
CA THR A 91 -9.96 21.25 0.76
C THR A 91 -11.48 21.10 0.65
N ALA A 92 -12.16 20.84 1.78
CA ALA A 92 -13.62 20.75 1.82
C ALA A 92 -14.34 22.03 1.35
N SER A 93 -13.80 23.20 1.70
CA SER A 93 -14.36 24.48 1.28
C SER A 93 -14.08 24.81 -0.18
N GLU A 94 -12.97 24.30 -0.71
CA GLU A 94 -12.60 24.47 -2.11
C GLU A 94 -13.31 23.46 -3.03
N SER A 95 -13.72 22.30 -2.52
CA SER A 95 -14.51 21.30 -3.28
C SER A 95 -15.70 20.84 -2.43
N PRO A 96 -16.75 21.66 -2.34
CA PRO A 96 -17.91 21.40 -1.48
C PRO A 96 -18.83 20.29 -2.00
N THR A 97 -18.69 19.90 -3.27
CA THR A 97 -19.41 18.77 -3.88
C THR A 97 -18.46 17.96 -4.77
N ILE A 98 -18.83 16.71 -5.06
CA ILE A 98 -18.05 15.79 -5.93
C ILE A 98 -17.88 16.29 -7.38
N ARG A 99 -18.64 17.31 -7.81
CA ARG A 99 -18.61 17.83 -9.19
C ARG A 99 -18.04 19.22 -9.31
N MET A 100 -17.57 19.82 -8.21
CA MET A 100 -17.18 21.21 -8.22
C MET A 100 -15.92 21.45 -7.41
N PHE A 101 -15.05 22.28 -7.94
CA PHE A 101 -14.01 22.96 -7.16
C PHE A 101 -14.05 24.47 -7.38
N GLN A 102 -13.58 25.22 -6.41
CA GLN A 102 -13.47 26.68 -6.44
C GLN A 102 -12.25 27.14 -5.66
N LYS A 103 -11.52 28.11 -6.18
CA LYS A 103 -10.31 28.61 -5.54
C LYS A 103 -9.87 29.93 -6.15
N THR A 104 -9.21 30.79 -5.35
CA THR A 104 -8.34 31.84 -5.85
C THR A 104 -6.92 31.26 -5.96
N PHE A 105 -6.40 31.17 -7.17
CA PHE A 105 -5.09 30.59 -7.42
C PHE A 105 -3.97 31.59 -7.25
N SER A 106 -2.83 31.17 -6.68
CA SER A 106 -1.65 32.03 -6.46
C SER A 106 -0.77 32.16 -7.70
N GLU A 107 -0.84 31.18 -8.60
CA GLU A 107 -0.05 31.15 -9.83
C GLU A 107 -0.92 31.29 -11.07
N ASP A 108 -0.32 31.70 -12.19
CA ASP A 108 -1.04 31.91 -13.44
C ASP A 108 -1.46 30.60 -14.13
N THR A 109 -0.72 29.53 -13.88
CA THR A 109 -0.98 28.19 -14.41
C THR A 109 -1.27 27.23 -13.29
N VAL A 110 -2.34 26.43 -13.44
CA VAL A 110 -2.67 25.33 -12.56
C VAL A 110 -3.12 24.12 -13.37
N TYR A 111 -2.66 22.95 -12.96
CA TYR A 111 -3.13 21.65 -13.45
C TYR A 111 -4.15 21.09 -12.48
N VAL A 112 -5.24 20.55 -13.00
CA VAL A 112 -6.30 19.91 -12.20
C VAL A 112 -6.56 18.52 -12.75
N ALA A 113 -6.58 17.52 -11.87
CA ALA A 113 -6.75 16.13 -12.22
C ALA A 113 -7.74 15.43 -11.29
N TYR A 114 -8.35 14.36 -11.80
CA TYR A 114 -9.22 13.46 -11.06
C TYR A 114 -8.54 12.89 -9.80
N TYR A 115 -7.33 12.38 -9.97
CA TYR A 115 -6.39 11.99 -8.92
C TYR A 115 -4.97 12.32 -9.40
N THR A 116 -3.95 12.17 -8.55
CA THR A 116 -2.55 12.41 -8.93
C THR A 116 -2.20 11.60 -10.19
N PRO A 117 -1.84 12.25 -11.29
CA PRO A 117 -1.50 11.55 -12.52
C PRO A 117 -0.27 10.65 -12.33
N TYR A 118 -0.33 9.48 -12.97
CA TYR A 118 0.80 8.59 -13.18
C TYR A 118 0.79 8.28 -14.67
N ASN A 119 1.40 9.15 -15.47
CA ASN A 119 1.33 9.11 -16.92
C ASN A 119 2.44 8.24 -17.53
N TYR A 120 2.44 8.09 -18.87
CA TYR A 120 3.39 7.24 -19.55
C TYR A 120 4.83 7.73 -19.42
N SER A 121 5.07 9.04 -19.58
CA SER A 121 6.42 9.63 -19.43
C SER A 121 6.98 9.45 -18.02
N TYR A 122 6.15 9.62 -16.98
CA TYR A 122 6.56 9.35 -15.60
C TYR A 122 6.90 7.86 -15.39
N LEU A 123 6.12 6.94 -15.96
CA LEU A 123 6.45 5.51 -15.92
C LEU A 123 7.82 5.25 -16.58
N GLN A 124 8.13 5.89 -17.72
CA GLN A 124 9.44 5.69 -18.36
C GLN A 124 10.59 6.19 -17.47
N GLU A 125 10.43 7.34 -16.78
CA GLU A 125 11.40 7.82 -15.77
C GLU A 125 11.62 6.75 -14.68
N ARG A 126 10.54 6.15 -14.14
CA ARG A 126 10.62 5.09 -13.14
C ARG A 126 11.30 3.82 -13.66
N ILE A 127 10.99 3.39 -14.88
CA ILE A 127 11.61 2.21 -15.49
C ILE A 127 13.11 2.42 -15.69
N GLU A 128 13.54 3.61 -16.13
CA GLU A 128 14.95 3.94 -16.26
C GLU A 128 15.69 3.90 -14.91
N GLU A 129 15.04 4.32 -13.83
CA GLU A 129 15.57 4.19 -12.48
C GLU A 129 15.65 2.71 -12.04
N TRP A 130 14.56 1.94 -12.20
CA TRP A 130 14.50 0.55 -11.76
C TRP A 130 15.50 -0.34 -12.50
N LYS A 131 15.75 -0.10 -13.79
CA LYS A 131 16.73 -0.85 -14.61
C LYS A 131 18.17 -0.78 -14.07
N GLN A 132 18.49 0.21 -13.24
CA GLN A 132 19.83 0.30 -12.63
C GLN A 132 20.05 -0.80 -11.57
N ASN A 133 18.99 -1.45 -11.12
CA ASN A 133 19.09 -2.51 -10.11
C ASN A 133 19.37 -3.87 -10.78
N GLN A 134 20.37 -4.58 -10.28
CA GLN A 134 20.82 -5.89 -10.81
C GLN A 134 19.75 -6.99 -10.82
N PHE A 135 18.70 -6.84 -10.01
CA PHE A 135 17.59 -7.79 -9.92
C PHE A 135 16.48 -7.53 -10.96
N VAL A 136 16.61 -6.47 -11.73
CA VAL A 136 15.58 -6.02 -12.69
C VAL A 136 15.97 -6.36 -14.11
N LYS A 137 15.05 -7.01 -14.81
CA LYS A 137 15.07 -7.14 -16.27
C LYS A 137 13.81 -6.50 -16.84
N VAL A 138 13.94 -5.69 -17.89
CA VAL A 138 12.82 -5.06 -18.58
C VAL A 138 12.74 -5.62 -20.01
N ASP A 139 11.60 -6.18 -20.34
CA ASP A 139 11.30 -6.71 -21.68
C ASP A 139 10.10 -5.97 -22.30
N THR A 140 10.10 -5.80 -23.62
CA THR A 140 8.92 -5.38 -24.38
C THR A 140 8.19 -6.64 -24.87
N LEU A 141 6.96 -6.86 -24.40
CA LEU A 141 6.15 -8.02 -24.76
C LEU A 141 5.55 -7.89 -26.16
N GLY A 142 5.23 -6.68 -26.55
CA GLY A 142 4.66 -6.34 -27.86
C GLY A 142 4.30 -4.86 -27.92
N LEU A 143 3.76 -4.42 -29.06
CA LEU A 143 3.35 -3.04 -29.31
C LEU A 143 1.83 -2.96 -29.46
N THR A 144 1.23 -1.94 -28.87
CA THR A 144 -0.19 -1.60 -29.01
C THR A 144 -0.51 -1.05 -30.41
N ASP A 145 -1.77 -0.66 -30.64
CA ASP A 145 -2.21 -0.06 -31.90
C ASP A 145 -1.54 1.29 -32.20
N LYS A 146 -1.13 2.01 -31.16
CA LYS A 146 -0.41 3.29 -31.28
C LYS A 146 1.11 3.14 -31.13
N ASN A 147 1.61 1.91 -31.20
CA ASN A 147 3.03 1.56 -31.09
C ASN A 147 3.66 1.86 -29.73
N PHE A 148 2.86 1.94 -28.66
CA PHE A 148 3.40 1.96 -27.30
C PHE A 148 3.79 0.54 -26.87
N PRO A 149 4.95 0.33 -26.23
CA PRO A 149 5.35 -0.97 -25.73
C PRO A 149 4.51 -1.37 -24.50
N ILE A 150 4.05 -2.60 -24.47
CA ILE A 150 3.64 -3.26 -23.24
C ILE A 150 4.91 -3.83 -22.61
N GLN A 151 5.33 -3.23 -21.51
CA GLN A 151 6.59 -3.54 -20.83
C GLN A 151 6.36 -4.52 -19.69
N GLN A 152 7.24 -5.52 -19.57
CA GLN A 152 7.33 -6.40 -18.41
C GLN A 152 8.60 -6.09 -17.63
N ILE A 153 8.44 -5.86 -16.35
CA ILE A 153 9.54 -5.75 -15.39
C ILE A 153 9.62 -7.08 -14.66
N THR A 154 10.70 -7.82 -14.86
CA THR A 154 10.94 -9.06 -14.12
C THR A 154 11.88 -8.78 -12.97
N ILE A 155 11.47 -9.11 -11.74
CA ILE A 155 12.28 -8.94 -10.53
C ILE A 155 12.48 -10.30 -9.88
N THR A 156 13.74 -10.71 -9.76
CA THR A 156 14.16 -11.95 -9.10
C THR A 156 15.69 -11.90 -8.85
N ASP A 157 16.21 -12.78 -8.03
CA ASP A 157 17.66 -12.97 -7.90
C ASP A 157 18.16 -13.84 -9.07
N PRO A 158 18.91 -13.27 -10.05
CA PRO A 158 19.34 -14.02 -11.24
C PRO A 158 20.42 -15.08 -10.96
N ILE A 159 21.05 -15.06 -9.79
CA ILE A 159 22.08 -16.04 -9.41
C ILE A 159 21.41 -17.38 -9.04
N ILE A 160 20.22 -17.35 -8.49
CA ILE A 160 19.49 -18.55 -8.09
C ILE A 160 18.69 -19.10 -9.28
N PRO A 161 18.83 -20.40 -9.62
CA PRO A 161 18.07 -21.00 -10.72
C PRO A 161 16.55 -20.87 -10.57
N ASP A 162 15.85 -20.61 -11.67
CA ASP A 162 14.42 -20.34 -11.68
C ASP A 162 13.52 -21.58 -11.52
N THR A 163 14.10 -22.79 -11.60
CA THR A 163 13.37 -24.06 -11.63
C THR A 163 12.44 -24.30 -10.43
N ASN A 164 12.87 -23.87 -9.24
CA ASN A 164 12.11 -24.06 -7.99
C ASN A 164 11.45 -22.79 -7.46
N LYS A 165 11.58 -21.67 -8.15
CA LYS A 165 10.97 -20.42 -7.72
C LYS A 165 9.47 -20.44 -7.95
N HIS A 166 8.74 -19.78 -7.05
CA HIS A 166 7.34 -19.40 -7.29
C HIS A 166 7.24 -18.37 -8.40
N ARG A 167 6.10 -18.29 -9.06
CA ARG A 167 5.85 -17.37 -10.16
C ARG A 167 4.65 -16.50 -9.84
N VAL A 168 4.88 -15.20 -9.76
CA VAL A 168 3.87 -14.20 -9.42
C VAL A 168 3.72 -13.23 -10.58
N TRP A 169 2.49 -13.03 -11.05
CA TRP A 169 2.16 -12.02 -12.04
C TRP A 169 1.34 -10.92 -11.40
N ILE A 170 1.76 -9.68 -11.61
CA ILE A 170 1.02 -8.49 -11.16
C ILE A 170 0.93 -7.53 -12.33
N HIS A 171 -0.28 -7.09 -12.64
CA HIS A 171 -0.45 -6.05 -13.63
C HIS A 171 -1.35 -4.91 -13.13
N ALA A 172 -1.24 -3.74 -13.76
CA ALA A 172 -1.99 -2.55 -13.41
C ALA A 172 -2.42 -1.77 -14.66
N ARG A 173 -3.28 -0.78 -14.45
CA ARG A 173 -3.71 0.19 -15.46
C ARG A 173 -4.35 -0.45 -16.68
N THR A 174 -5.14 -1.48 -16.47
CA THR A 174 -6.08 -2.00 -17.46
C THR A 174 -7.09 -0.92 -17.83
N HIS A 175 -7.61 -0.22 -16.83
CA HIS A 175 -8.37 1.02 -17.03
C HIS A 175 -7.44 2.24 -16.83
N PRO A 176 -7.30 3.09 -17.85
CA PRO A 176 -6.33 4.18 -17.86
C PRO A 176 -6.50 5.23 -16.77
N SER A 177 -7.73 5.49 -16.30
CA SER A 177 -8.01 6.48 -15.24
C SER A 177 -7.60 6.05 -13.84
N GLU A 178 -7.31 4.78 -13.64
CA GLU A 178 -7.12 4.18 -12.32
C GLU A 178 -5.69 4.38 -11.79
N THR A 179 -5.29 5.65 -11.67
CA THR A 179 -3.93 6.04 -11.27
C THR A 179 -3.49 5.58 -9.86
N PRO A 180 -4.39 5.41 -8.85
CA PRO A 180 -3.98 4.84 -7.55
C PRO A 180 -3.36 3.45 -7.67
N SER A 181 -3.84 2.61 -8.62
CA SER A 181 -3.25 1.28 -8.88
C SER A 181 -1.77 1.35 -9.30
N SER A 182 -1.35 2.44 -9.97
CA SER A 182 0.06 2.64 -10.33
C SER A 182 0.93 3.03 -9.13
N TRP A 183 0.41 3.81 -8.17
CA TRP A 183 1.13 4.12 -6.94
C TRP A 183 1.23 2.88 -6.03
N HIS A 184 0.18 2.05 -6.00
CA HIS A 184 0.23 0.73 -5.37
C HIS A 184 1.29 -0.16 -6.01
N PHE A 185 1.31 -0.25 -7.34
CA PHE A 185 2.30 -1.00 -8.11
C PHE A 185 3.73 -0.49 -7.86
N ASP A 186 3.95 0.83 -7.83
CA ASP A 186 5.24 1.43 -7.52
C ASP A 186 5.74 1.01 -6.13
N GLY A 187 4.84 0.95 -5.14
CA GLY A 187 5.14 0.46 -3.80
C GLY A 187 5.63 -1.00 -3.78
N ILE A 188 5.02 -1.87 -4.60
CA ILE A 188 5.47 -3.26 -4.78
C ILE A 188 6.91 -3.27 -5.34
N VAL A 189 7.18 -2.52 -6.41
CA VAL A 189 8.51 -2.45 -7.01
C VAL A 189 9.54 -1.91 -6.03
N GLN A 190 9.24 -0.78 -5.35
CA GLN A 190 10.14 -0.20 -4.34
C GLN A 190 10.50 -1.21 -3.25
N LYS A 191 9.51 -1.97 -2.73
CA LYS A 191 9.78 -2.98 -1.72
C LYS A 191 10.65 -4.10 -2.27
N LEU A 192 10.33 -4.62 -3.45
CA LEU A 192 11.09 -5.68 -4.08
C LEU A 192 12.55 -5.27 -4.41
N LEU A 193 12.84 -3.99 -4.60
CA LEU A 193 14.19 -3.47 -4.85
C LEU A 193 14.94 -3.03 -3.59
N SER A 194 14.30 -3.08 -2.42
CA SER A 194 14.94 -2.70 -1.17
C SER A 194 16.09 -3.64 -0.79
N SER A 195 17.00 -3.15 0.06
CA SER A 195 18.09 -3.92 0.66
C SER A 195 17.67 -4.75 1.88
N ASP A 196 16.37 -4.83 2.17
CA ASP A 196 15.79 -5.63 3.23
C ASP A 196 16.18 -7.12 3.04
N GLU A 197 16.72 -7.74 4.09
CA GLU A 197 17.21 -9.12 4.05
C GLU A 197 16.08 -10.13 3.77
N VAL A 198 14.90 -9.90 4.32
CA VAL A 198 13.70 -10.71 4.05
C VAL A 198 13.32 -10.62 2.58
N ILE A 199 13.34 -9.42 2.01
CA ILE A 199 13.05 -9.21 0.60
C ILE A 199 14.13 -9.78 -0.31
N SER A 200 15.39 -9.70 0.09
CA SER A 200 16.49 -10.38 -0.62
C SER A 200 16.24 -11.88 -0.70
N TYR A 201 15.77 -12.50 0.39
CA TYR A 201 15.38 -13.90 0.40
C TYR A 201 14.15 -14.18 -0.49
N TYR A 202 13.13 -13.28 -0.50
CA TYR A 202 11.97 -13.46 -1.37
C TYR A 202 12.35 -13.43 -2.84
N ARG A 203 13.27 -12.55 -3.29
CA ARG A 203 13.81 -12.58 -4.65
C ARG A 203 14.50 -13.89 -5.03
N GLN A 204 15.07 -14.61 -4.06
CA GLN A 204 15.65 -15.94 -4.29
C GLN A 204 14.59 -17.04 -4.46
N LYS A 205 13.38 -16.83 -3.96
CA LYS A 205 12.28 -17.80 -3.95
C LYS A 205 11.19 -17.51 -4.97
N VAL A 206 11.13 -16.31 -5.51
CA VAL A 206 10.04 -15.84 -6.38
C VAL A 206 10.58 -15.14 -7.62
N ILE A 207 9.90 -15.36 -8.74
CA ILE A 207 10.01 -14.53 -9.93
C ILE A 207 8.75 -13.68 -10.00
N PHE A 208 8.92 -12.36 -9.93
CA PHE A 208 7.83 -11.40 -10.09
C PHE A 208 7.82 -10.90 -11.54
N TYR A 209 6.73 -11.18 -12.26
CA TYR A 209 6.43 -10.65 -13.59
C TYR A 209 5.46 -9.48 -13.42
N LEU A 210 5.95 -8.26 -13.61
CA LEU A 210 5.25 -7.02 -13.28
C LEU A 210 4.96 -6.23 -14.56
N ILE A 211 3.68 -5.96 -14.84
CA ILE A 211 3.23 -5.20 -16.01
C ILE A 211 2.64 -3.88 -15.53
N PRO A 212 3.39 -2.77 -15.59
CA PRO A 212 2.94 -1.49 -15.02
C PRO A 212 1.73 -0.89 -15.75
N PHE A 213 1.70 -1.02 -17.08
CA PHE A 213 0.58 -0.59 -17.92
C PHE A 213 0.19 -1.68 -18.89
N THR A 214 -0.97 -2.30 -18.69
CA THR A 214 -1.57 -3.19 -19.66
C THR A 214 -2.20 -2.43 -20.84
N ASN A 215 -2.54 -1.14 -20.62
CA ASN A 215 -3.20 -0.27 -21.59
C ASN A 215 -2.47 1.08 -21.74
N PRO A 216 -1.22 1.10 -22.25
CA PRO A 216 -0.45 2.33 -22.37
C PRO A 216 -1.05 3.35 -23.35
N ASP A 217 -1.73 2.90 -24.42
CA ASP A 217 -2.44 3.79 -25.35
C ASP A 217 -3.51 4.58 -24.62
N GLY A 218 -4.37 3.91 -23.87
CA GLY A 218 -5.44 4.56 -23.12
C GLY A 218 -4.90 5.58 -22.11
N VAL A 219 -3.80 5.25 -21.43
CA VAL A 219 -3.11 6.16 -20.49
C VAL A 219 -2.62 7.41 -21.22
N TYR A 220 -1.88 7.25 -22.30
CA TYR A 220 -1.28 8.37 -23.03
C TYR A 220 -2.35 9.32 -23.59
N TYR A 221 -3.44 8.75 -24.14
CA TYR A 221 -4.53 9.52 -24.77
C TYR A 221 -5.63 9.95 -23.79
N GLY A 222 -5.45 9.81 -22.48
CA GLY A 222 -6.38 10.29 -21.45
C GLY A 222 -7.75 9.62 -21.49
N ARG A 223 -7.80 8.31 -21.81
CA ARG A 223 -9.03 7.52 -21.74
C ARG A 223 -9.42 7.23 -20.30
N SER A 224 -10.70 7.02 -20.05
CA SER A 224 -11.16 6.60 -18.72
C SER A 224 -11.03 5.10 -18.51
N ARG A 225 -11.54 4.30 -19.46
CA ARG A 225 -11.64 2.84 -19.31
C ARG A 225 -11.07 2.05 -20.47
N THR A 226 -11.24 2.54 -21.70
CA THR A 226 -10.90 1.77 -22.90
C THR A 226 -9.46 1.99 -23.37
N ASN A 227 -8.99 1.09 -24.27
CA ASN A 227 -7.81 1.37 -25.08
C ASN A 227 -8.11 2.45 -26.14
N PHE A 228 -7.13 2.79 -26.98
CA PHE A 228 -7.33 3.80 -28.02
C PHE A 228 -8.45 3.45 -29.00
N SER A 229 -8.65 2.17 -29.29
CA SER A 229 -9.66 1.66 -30.22
C SER A 229 -11.07 1.53 -29.62
N GLY A 230 -11.26 1.95 -28.34
CA GLY A 230 -12.55 1.92 -27.67
C GLY A 230 -12.92 0.57 -27.05
N VAL A 231 -11.97 -0.35 -26.91
CA VAL A 231 -12.18 -1.67 -26.30
C VAL A 231 -11.85 -1.63 -24.82
N ASP A 232 -12.72 -2.18 -23.99
CA ASP A 232 -12.44 -2.46 -22.58
C ASP A 232 -11.52 -3.68 -22.49
N VAL A 233 -10.25 -3.45 -22.16
CA VAL A 233 -9.20 -4.47 -22.09
C VAL A 233 -9.49 -5.50 -20.99
N GLU A 234 -10.18 -5.09 -19.91
CA GLU A 234 -10.55 -5.97 -18.79
C GLU A 234 -11.57 -7.04 -19.20
N SER A 235 -12.54 -6.68 -20.05
CA SER A 235 -13.64 -7.56 -20.42
C SER A 235 -13.49 -8.18 -21.80
N ASN A 236 -12.25 -8.43 -22.27
CA ASN A 236 -11.95 -8.93 -23.62
C ASN A 236 -11.23 -10.30 -23.64
N TRP A 237 -11.17 -11.00 -22.48
CA TRP A 237 -10.35 -12.21 -22.33
C TRP A 237 -11.01 -13.50 -22.86
N ASP A 238 -12.32 -13.56 -23.01
CA ASP A 238 -13.04 -14.71 -23.58
C ASP A 238 -13.31 -14.62 -25.08
N LYS A 239 -12.87 -13.54 -25.72
CA LYS A 239 -13.10 -13.33 -27.14
C LYS A 239 -12.23 -14.25 -27.99
N PRO A 240 -12.75 -14.69 -29.17
CA PRO A 240 -11.92 -15.34 -30.19
C PRO A 240 -10.75 -14.44 -30.61
N ASP A 241 -9.65 -15.04 -31.05
CA ASP A 241 -8.44 -14.29 -31.42
C ASP A 241 -8.68 -13.17 -32.44
N ALA A 242 -9.62 -13.33 -33.36
CA ALA A 242 -9.97 -12.29 -34.36
C ALA A 242 -10.58 -11.04 -33.72
N GLU A 243 -11.28 -11.19 -32.57
CA GLU A 243 -11.99 -10.13 -31.86
C GLU A 243 -11.24 -9.64 -30.60
N THR A 244 -10.18 -10.34 -30.20
CA THR A 244 -9.37 -9.99 -29.04
C THR A 244 -8.49 -8.79 -29.38
N CYS A 245 -8.46 -7.75 -28.52
CA CYS A 245 -7.57 -6.61 -28.70
C CYS A 245 -6.09 -7.00 -28.54
N LYS A 246 -5.19 -6.19 -29.08
CA LYS A 246 -3.75 -6.50 -29.09
C LYS A 246 -3.18 -6.66 -27.69
N GLU A 247 -3.57 -5.80 -26.77
CA GLU A 247 -3.11 -5.81 -25.38
C GLU A 247 -3.37 -7.19 -24.76
N VAL A 248 -4.61 -7.67 -24.83
CA VAL A 248 -5.00 -8.99 -24.28
C VAL A 248 -4.28 -10.14 -24.99
N LYS A 249 -4.10 -10.09 -26.33
CA LYS A 249 -3.34 -11.11 -27.07
C LYS A 249 -1.90 -11.22 -26.56
N ILE A 250 -1.23 -10.09 -26.41
CA ILE A 250 0.15 -10.01 -25.93
C ILE A 250 0.27 -10.61 -24.53
N LEU A 251 -0.64 -10.22 -23.63
CA LEU A 251 -0.65 -10.71 -22.24
C LEU A 251 -0.93 -12.21 -22.16
N LYS A 252 -1.96 -12.71 -22.89
CA LYS A 252 -2.28 -14.14 -22.97
C LYS A 252 -1.10 -14.95 -23.49
N GLN A 253 -0.47 -14.50 -24.58
CA GLN A 253 0.70 -15.18 -25.17
C GLN A 253 1.83 -15.27 -24.16
N ARG A 254 2.13 -14.18 -23.43
CA ARG A 254 3.19 -14.17 -22.43
C ARG A 254 2.88 -15.09 -21.25
N MET A 255 1.67 -15.03 -20.70
CA MET A 255 1.25 -15.94 -19.61
C MET A 255 1.27 -17.40 -20.07
N SER A 256 0.80 -17.71 -21.26
CA SER A 256 0.86 -19.07 -21.81
C SER A 256 2.30 -19.58 -21.92
N THR A 257 3.24 -18.73 -22.35
CA THR A 257 4.67 -19.08 -22.40
C THR A 257 5.21 -19.38 -21.00
N ILE A 258 4.92 -18.53 -20.01
CA ILE A 258 5.34 -18.76 -18.61
C ILE A 258 4.73 -20.05 -18.08
N ASN A 259 3.42 -20.25 -18.27
CA ASN A 259 2.68 -21.39 -17.75
C ASN A 259 3.08 -22.72 -18.41
N SER A 260 3.61 -22.70 -19.63
CA SER A 260 4.13 -23.92 -20.29
C SER A 260 5.41 -24.44 -19.63
N GLU A 261 6.18 -23.59 -18.96
CA GLU A 261 7.36 -23.99 -18.21
C GLU A 261 7.00 -24.40 -16.76
N LYS A 262 6.28 -23.54 -16.07
CA LYS A 262 5.71 -23.74 -14.74
C LYS A 262 4.51 -22.79 -14.58
N VAL A 263 3.40 -23.33 -14.12
CA VAL A 263 2.17 -22.56 -13.88
C VAL A 263 2.41 -21.45 -12.85
N LEU A 264 1.80 -20.27 -13.05
CA LEU A 264 1.81 -19.18 -12.07
C LEU A 264 1.20 -19.65 -10.75
N ASP A 265 1.75 -19.21 -9.65
CA ASP A 265 1.18 -19.43 -8.31
C ASP A 265 0.15 -18.34 -7.95
N VAL A 266 0.45 -17.08 -8.28
CA VAL A 266 -0.38 -15.91 -7.95
C VAL A 266 -0.50 -14.98 -9.16
N PHE A 267 -1.71 -14.51 -9.41
CA PHE A 267 -2.05 -13.45 -10.34
C PHE A 267 -2.81 -12.34 -9.61
N ASN A 268 -2.28 -11.14 -9.62
CA ASN A 268 -2.86 -9.98 -8.95
C ASN A 268 -3.16 -8.88 -9.98
N ASN A 269 -4.44 -8.53 -10.10
CA ASN A 269 -4.95 -7.54 -11.04
C ASN A 269 -5.23 -6.25 -10.26
N LEU A 270 -4.39 -5.22 -10.44
CA LEU A 270 -4.48 -3.98 -9.67
C LEU A 270 -5.36 -2.95 -10.39
N HIS A 271 -6.45 -2.60 -9.73
CA HIS A 271 -7.43 -1.63 -10.17
C HIS A 271 -7.65 -0.50 -9.16
N SER A 272 -8.55 0.43 -9.50
CA SER A 272 -9.00 1.47 -8.57
C SER A 272 -10.46 1.83 -8.81
N GLN A 273 -11.17 2.15 -7.72
CA GLN A 273 -12.61 2.36 -7.71
C GLN A 273 -13.01 3.67 -7.01
N ALA A 274 -14.21 4.19 -7.32
CA ALA A 274 -14.71 5.43 -6.72
C ALA A 274 -15.33 5.25 -5.33
N VAL A 275 -15.56 4.02 -4.88
CA VAL A 275 -16.06 3.77 -3.51
C VAL A 275 -14.95 3.96 -2.48
N SER A 276 -15.30 4.40 -1.26
CA SER A 276 -14.35 4.78 -0.22
C SER A 276 -13.90 3.60 0.64
N TYR A 277 -13.47 2.52 -0.01
CA TYR A 277 -12.82 1.36 0.61
C TYR A 277 -12.05 0.58 -0.45
N CYS A 278 -11.08 -0.24 -0.04
CA CYS A 278 -10.45 -1.22 -0.93
C CYS A 278 -11.42 -2.37 -1.21
N THR A 279 -11.24 -3.08 -2.31
CA THR A 279 -12.02 -4.30 -2.59
C THR A 279 -11.11 -5.40 -3.12
N PHE A 280 -11.09 -6.53 -2.42
CA PHE A 280 -10.66 -7.79 -3.00
C PHE A 280 -11.87 -8.47 -3.63
N TRP A 281 -11.85 -8.66 -4.95
CA TRP A 281 -12.92 -9.38 -5.64
C TRP A 281 -12.72 -10.88 -5.48
N ILE A 282 -13.53 -11.49 -4.61
CA ILE A 282 -13.49 -12.92 -4.29
C ILE A 282 -14.55 -13.66 -5.13
N HIS A 283 -14.12 -14.69 -5.84
CA HIS A 283 -15.03 -15.47 -6.69
C HIS A 283 -15.66 -16.62 -5.89
N THR A 284 -16.99 -16.70 -5.95
CA THR A 284 -17.78 -17.63 -5.15
C THR A 284 -17.41 -19.10 -5.39
N ALA A 285 -17.59 -19.94 -4.37
CA ALA A 285 -17.38 -21.39 -4.47
C ALA A 285 -18.26 -22.05 -5.53
N SER A 286 -19.46 -21.48 -5.82
CA SER A 286 -20.37 -22.00 -6.85
C SER A 286 -19.89 -21.74 -8.27
N SER A 287 -19.08 -20.71 -8.49
CA SER A 287 -18.49 -20.40 -9.80
C SER A 287 -17.05 -20.92 -9.97
N THR A 288 -16.46 -21.42 -8.89
CA THR A 288 -15.09 -21.96 -8.85
C THR A 288 -15.04 -23.27 -8.05
N SER A 289 -14.28 -23.32 -6.95
CA SER A 289 -14.28 -24.42 -5.99
C SER A 289 -14.27 -23.87 -4.55
N ALA A 290 -14.69 -24.68 -3.59
CA ALA A 290 -14.64 -24.30 -2.17
C ALA A 290 -13.21 -23.97 -1.71
N ARG A 291 -12.21 -24.72 -2.21
CA ARG A 291 -10.79 -24.48 -1.89
C ARG A 291 -10.30 -23.18 -2.49
N PHE A 292 -10.61 -22.89 -3.76
CA PHE A 292 -10.20 -21.64 -4.42
C PHE A 292 -10.85 -20.41 -3.75
N TYR A 293 -12.16 -20.48 -3.45
CA TYR A 293 -12.88 -19.43 -2.73
C TYR A 293 -12.22 -19.12 -1.38
N ARG A 294 -11.90 -20.13 -0.58
CA ARG A 294 -11.22 -19.98 0.70
C ARG A 294 -9.81 -19.37 0.55
N ARG A 295 -9.03 -19.81 -0.44
CA ARG A 295 -7.67 -19.29 -0.68
C ARG A 295 -7.67 -17.82 -1.07
N GLN A 296 -8.65 -17.36 -1.85
CA GLN A 296 -8.83 -15.93 -2.14
C GLN A 296 -9.17 -15.16 -0.86
N TYR A 297 -10.07 -15.68 -0.02
CA TYR A 297 -10.42 -15.10 1.27
C TYR A 297 -9.18 -14.99 2.19
N GLN A 298 -8.39 -16.04 2.29
CA GLN A 298 -7.13 -16.03 3.04
C GLN A 298 -6.18 -14.94 2.51
N PHE A 299 -6.01 -14.83 1.19
CA PHE A 299 -5.13 -13.82 0.59
C PHE A 299 -5.61 -12.39 0.87
N ALA A 300 -6.90 -12.13 0.79
CA ALA A 300 -7.48 -10.84 1.17
C ALA A 300 -7.16 -10.53 2.65
N ASN A 301 -7.37 -11.48 3.54
CA ASN A 301 -7.09 -11.31 4.97
C ASN A 301 -5.61 -11.12 5.30
N LEU A 302 -4.69 -11.73 4.57
CA LEU A 302 -3.25 -11.47 4.70
C LEU A 302 -2.90 -10.02 4.36
N ASN A 303 -3.57 -9.41 3.38
CA ASN A 303 -3.38 -8.01 3.01
C ASN A 303 -4.02 -7.03 3.99
N THR A 304 -5.10 -7.44 4.69
CA THR A 304 -5.78 -6.57 5.66
C THR A 304 -5.20 -6.66 7.06
N SER A 305 -4.52 -7.76 7.40
CA SER A 305 -3.90 -7.96 8.71
C SER A 305 -2.82 -6.92 9.00
N ASP A 306 -2.89 -6.29 10.18
CA ASP A 306 -1.99 -5.20 10.61
C ASP A 306 -1.93 -4.01 9.63
N ASN A 307 -2.93 -3.86 8.77
CA ASN A 307 -2.97 -2.79 7.79
C ASN A 307 -3.73 -1.58 8.37
N PRO A 308 -3.13 -0.38 8.43
CA PRO A 308 -3.78 0.79 9.03
C PRO A 308 -4.86 1.42 8.13
N TYR A 309 -4.99 0.96 6.88
CA TYR A 309 -5.87 1.57 5.88
C TYR A 309 -7.07 0.69 5.52
N ILE A 310 -6.90 -0.62 5.52
CA ILE A 310 -7.89 -1.61 5.06
C ILE A 310 -8.26 -2.56 6.20
N VAL A 311 -9.49 -3.04 6.16
CA VAL A 311 -10.06 -3.92 7.20
C VAL A 311 -10.50 -5.26 6.62
N PRO A 312 -10.64 -6.32 7.44
CA PRO A 312 -10.98 -7.67 6.96
C PRO A 312 -12.28 -7.77 6.14
N SER A 313 -13.19 -6.79 6.26
CA SER A 313 -14.43 -6.74 5.47
C SER A 313 -14.27 -6.05 4.11
N ASP A 314 -13.08 -5.60 3.73
CA ASP A 314 -12.83 -4.92 2.46
C ASP A 314 -12.70 -5.93 1.30
N TYR A 315 -13.71 -6.75 1.11
CA TYR A 315 -13.86 -7.65 -0.03
C TYR A 315 -15.29 -7.64 -0.55
N SER A 316 -15.47 -8.07 -1.79
CA SER A 316 -16.76 -8.28 -2.41
C SER A 316 -16.78 -9.63 -3.12
N GLU A 317 -17.92 -10.31 -3.05
CA GLU A 317 -18.10 -11.59 -3.71
C GLU A 317 -18.79 -11.42 -5.06
N SER A 318 -18.32 -12.17 -6.05
CA SER A 318 -18.92 -12.23 -7.37
C SER A 318 -18.75 -13.61 -7.99
N ASN A 319 -19.58 -13.94 -8.97
CA ASN A 319 -19.30 -15.10 -9.80
C ASN A 319 -18.14 -14.82 -10.74
N LEU A 320 -17.27 -15.79 -10.90
CA LEU A 320 -16.19 -15.71 -11.87
C LEU A 320 -16.73 -15.72 -13.30
N LEU A 321 -16.33 -14.75 -14.10
CA LEU A 321 -16.75 -14.64 -15.50
C LEU A 321 -15.56 -14.82 -16.43
N SER A 322 -15.73 -15.61 -17.48
CA SER A 322 -14.70 -15.94 -18.48
C SER A 322 -14.11 -14.72 -19.21
N LYS A 323 -14.87 -13.64 -19.27
CA LYS A 323 -14.43 -12.40 -19.96
C LYS A 323 -13.33 -11.63 -19.25
N PHE A 324 -13.04 -11.93 -17.99
CA PHE A 324 -11.99 -11.31 -17.17
C PHE A 324 -10.71 -12.17 -17.16
N PRO A 325 -9.54 -11.59 -16.87
CA PRO A 325 -8.28 -12.33 -16.81
C PRO A 325 -8.29 -13.48 -15.80
N GLU A 326 -8.94 -13.31 -14.64
CA GLU A 326 -9.12 -14.34 -13.63
C GLU A 326 -9.90 -15.54 -14.19
N GLY A 327 -10.97 -15.26 -14.96
CA GLY A 327 -11.78 -16.31 -15.59
C GLY A 327 -11.02 -17.05 -16.69
N TRP A 328 -10.19 -16.34 -17.44
CA TRP A 328 -9.31 -16.97 -18.43
C TRP A 328 -8.28 -17.88 -17.74
N LEU A 329 -7.66 -17.44 -16.65
CA LEU A 329 -6.72 -18.25 -15.87
C LEU A 329 -7.41 -19.47 -15.26
N TRP A 330 -8.59 -19.32 -14.69
CA TRP A 330 -9.38 -20.43 -14.15
C TRP A 330 -9.70 -21.48 -15.23
N ASN A 331 -10.16 -21.06 -16.40
CA ASN A 331 -10.52 -21.97 -17.49
C ASN A 331 -9.31 -22.75 -18.06
N ASN A 332 -8.08 -22.26 -17.88
CA ASN A 332 -6.86 -22.90 -18.37
C ASN A 332 -6.08 -23.65 -17.29
N HIS A 333 -6.20 -23.26 -16.02
CA HIS A 333 -5.33 -23.74 -14.95
C HIS A 333 -6.05 -24.13 -13.66
N ASP A 334 -7.39 -24.01 -13.60
CA ASP A 334 -8.23 -24.28 -12.44
C ASP A 334 -7.75 -23.50 -11.19
N GLU A 335 -7.81 -24.12 -10.03
CA GLU A 335 -7.38 -23.55 -8.75
C GLU A 335 -5.84 -23.49 -8.53
N LYS A 336 -5.04 -23.84 -9.55
CA LYS A 336 -3.58 -23.80 -9.45
C LYS A 336 -3.03 -22.38 -9.38
N VAL A 337 -3.73 -21.41 -9.98
CA VAL A 337 -3.37 -20.00 -9.97
C VAL A 337 -4.32 -19.27 -9.03
N LEU A 338 -3.82 -18.73 -7.93
CA LEU A 338 -4.60 -17.76 -7.16
C LEU A 338 -4.76 -16.49 -7.99
N ALA A 339 -5.94 -16.25 -8.55
CA ALA A 339 -6.21 -15.10 -9.39
C ALA A 339 -7.32 -14.25 -8.78
N LEU A 340 -7.05 -12.95 -8.56
CA LEU A 340 -8.03 -12.00 -8.06
C LEU A 340 -7.70 -10.56 -8.43
N THR A 341 -8.74 -9.72 -8.42
CA THR A 341 -8.63 -8.27 -8.57
C THR A 341 -8.53 -7.60 -7.19
N TYR A 342 -7.62 -6.62 -7.09
CA TYR A 342 -7.43 -5.76 -5.94
C TYR A 342 -7.66 -4.32 -6.34
N GLU A 343 -8.74 -3.72 -5.82
CA GLU A 343 -9.15 -2.34 -6.09
C GLU A 343 -8.75 -1.41 -4.95
N THR A 344 -8.08 -0.32 -5.27
CA THR A 344 -7.77 0.76 -4.31
C THR A 344 -8.69 1.96 -4.54
N PRO A 345 -9.09 2.72 -3.49
CA PRO A 345 -9.96 3.87 -3.66
C PRO A 345 -9.21 5.14 -4.10
N TYR A 346 -9.96 6.15 -4.60
CA TYR A 346 -9.42 7.49 -4.90
C TYR A 346 -9.52 8.44 -3.70
N ASP A 347 -10.53 8.27 -2.86
CA ASP A 347 -10.90 9.24 -1.82
C ASP A 347 -10.42 8.82 -0.44
N LYS A 348 -11.07 7.83 0.16
CA LYS A 348 -10.80 7.35 1.50
C LYS A 348 -10.76 5.84 1.55
N TYR A 349 -10.04 5.34 2.52
CA TYR A 349 -10.12 3.95 2.96
C TYR A 349 -11.30 3.75 3.91
N SER A 350 -11.70 2.51 4.16
CA SER A 350 -12.72 2.11 5.15
C SER A 350 -12.43 2.63 6.55
N THR A 351 -11.18 2.83 6.90
CA THR A 351 -10.75 3.46 8.17
C THR A 351 -11.02 4.97 8.23
N GLY A 352 -11.51 5.59 7.15
CA GLY A 352 -11.74 7.03 7.04
C GLY A 352 -10.52 7.86 6.66
N THR A 353 -9.34 7.25 6.55
CA THR A 353 -8.08 7.90 6.14
C THR A 353 -8.14 8.32 4.67
N TRP A 354 -7.71 9.53 4.34
CA TRP A 354 -7.62 9.99 2.96
C TRP A 354 -6.51 9.24 2.21
N VAL A 355 -6.83 8.85 0.98
CA VAL A 355 -5.88 8.21 0.07
C VAL A 355 -4.82 9.23 -0.37
N THR A 356 -3.55 8.88 -0.19
CA THR A 356 -2.39 9.60 -0.69
C THR A 356 -1.46 8.66 -1.46
N ASN A 357 -0.52 9.21 -2.23
CA ASN A 357 0.44 8.39 -2.94
C ASN A 357 1.31 7.56 -1.98
N GLU A 358 1.67 8.15 -0.84
CA GLU A 358 2.53 7.50 0.18
C GLU A 358 1.84 6.28 0.79
N ASN A 359 0.54 6.39 1.15
CA ASN A 359 -0.15 5.24 1.72
C ASN A 359 -0.53 4.17 0.67
N LEU A 360 -0.72 4.54 -0.59
CA LEU A 360 -0.83 3.57 -1.70
C LEU A 360 0.48 2.81 -1.89
N ILE A 361 1.62 3.50 -1.84
CA ILE A 361 2.96 2.89 -1.86
C ILE A 361 3.13 1.94 -0.67
N GLU A 362 2.73 2.34 0.54
CA GLU A 362 2.79 1.47 1.72
C GLU A 362 1.92 0.22 1.55
N ILE A 363 0.71 0.34 1.02
CA ILE A 363 -0.14 -0.82 0.68
C ILE A 363 0.59 -1.76 -0.29
N GLY A 364 1.24 -1.22 -1.32
CA GLY A 364 2.05 -2.01 -2.25
C GLY A 364 3.20 -2.75 -1.58
N GLN A 365 3.89 -2.10 -0.66
CA GLN A 365 4.96 -2.74 0.12
C GLN A 365 4.43 -3.88 0.99
N ARG A 366 3.26 -3.72 1.62
CA ARG A 366 2.59 -4.76 2.43
C ARG A 366 2.11 -5.93 1.58
N ASN A 367 1.63 -5.66 0.37
CA ASN A 367 1.20 -6.71 -0.57
C ASN A 367 2.32 -7.71 -0.89
N VAL A 368 3.60 -7.29 -0.93
CA VAL A 368 4.75 -8.19 -1.12
C VAL A 368 4.85 -9.23 0.01
N PHE A 369 4.63 -8.82 1.26
CA PHE A 369 4.63 -9.75 2.40
C PHE A 369 3.41 -10.68 2.37
N ALA A 370 2.22 -10.16 2.06
CA ALA A 370 1.01 -10.99 1.92
C ALA A 370 1.16 -12.08 0.84
N ILE A 371 1.80 -11.75 -0.29
CA ILE A 371 2.14 -12.74 -1.33
C ILE A 371 3.09 -13.80 -0.78
N ALA A 372 4.15 -13.41 -0.08
CA ALA A 372 5.13 -14.34 0.46
C ALA A 372 4.52 -15.24 1.56
N GLU A 373 3.68 -14.68 2.44
CA GLU A 373 2.94 -15.45 3.46
C GLU A 373 1.94 -16.43 2.81
N TYR A 374 1.23 -16.02 1.76
CA TYR A 374 0.36 -16.90 0.99
C TYR A 374 1.12 -18.07 0.33
N LEU A 375 2.33 -17.82 -0.14
CA LEU A 375 3.24 -18.82 -0.71
C LEU A 375 4.00 -19.62 0.36
N GLU A 376 3.68 -19.41 1.63
CA GLU A 376 4.34 -20.05 2.79
C GLU A 376 5.87 -19.87 2.81
N ILE A 377 6.37 -18.76 2.27
CA ILE A 377 7.79 -18.42 2.26
C ILE A 377 8.16 -17.82 3.62
N SER A 378 8.93 -18.57 4.41
CA SER A 378 9.35 -18.19 5.75
C SER A 378 10.84 -17.83 5.79
N HIS A 379 11.18 -16.74 6.47
CA HIS A 379 12.54 -16.27 6.72
C HIS A 379 12.78 -16.10 8.23
N PRO A 380 13.98 -16.31 8.78
CA PRO A 380 14.23 -16.17 10.24
C PRO A 380 13.78 -14.83 10.86
N LYS A 381 13.74 -13.75 10.06
CA LYS A 381 13.23 -12.44 10.50
C LYS A 381 11.75 -12.19 10.21
N TRP A 382 11.11 -13.12 9.49
CA TRP A 382 9.67 -13.12 9.19
C TRP A 382 9.22 -14.57 9.12
N TYR A 383 9.03 -15.17 10.29
CA TYR A 383 8.89 -16.62 10.43
C TYR A 383 7.41 -17.02 10.57
N ILE A 384 7.00 -17.98 9.76
CA ILE A 384 5.66 -18.56 9.83
C ILE A 384 5.75 -19.98 10.36
N LEU A 385 4.95 -20.28 11.37
CA LEU A 385 4.72 -21.60 11.94
C LEU A 385 3.29 -22.02 11.61
N ASP A 386 3.13 -23.22 11.07
CA ASP A 386 1.86 -23.82 10.73
C ASP A 386 1.74 -25.19 11.40
N ASN A 387 0.52 -25.68 11.61
CA ASN A 387 0.25 -26.93 12.33
C ASN A 387 0.90 -28.17 11.71
N LYS A 388 1.25 -28.16 10.43
CA LYS A 388 2.02 -29.26 9.80
C LYS A 388 3.37 -29.57 10.48
N ASN A 389 3.95 -28.61 11.21
CA ASN A 389 5.24 -28.74 11.91
C ASN A 389 5.09 -28.67 13.44
N ALA A 390 3.86 -28.70 13.96
CA ALA A 390 3.62 -28.61 15.40
C ALA A 390 3.86 -29.94 16.12
N ILE A 391 4.31 -29.85 17.37
CA ILE A 391 4.44 -31.00 18.27
C ILE A 391 3.10 -31.21 18.96
N ILE A 392 2.43 -32.30 18.68
CA ILE A 392 1.08 -32.59 19.13
C ILE A 392 1.11 -33.71 20.18
N ALA A 393 0.41 -33.52 21.30
CA ALA A 393 0.16 -34.53 22.31
C ALA A 393 -1.34 -34.54 22.69
N GLY A 394 -1.85 -35.73 23.02
CA GLY A 394 -3.28 -35.92 23.32
C GLY A 394 -4.13 -35.96 22.06
N THR A 395 -5.41 -35.59 22.18
CA THR A 395 -6.41 -35.69 21.10
C THR A 395 -6.66 -34.33 20.46
N TRP A 396 -6.39 -34.25 19.17
CA TRP A 396 -6.68 -33.10 18.29
C TRP A 396 -7.34 -33.61 17.02
N ASN A 397 -8.35 -32.89 16.56
CA ASN A 397 -9.08 -33.21 15.33
C ASN A 397 -8.63 -32.22 14.24
N ILE A 398 -8.34 -32.75 13.05
CA ILE A 398 -8.10 -31.92 11.87
C ILE A 398 -9.45 -31.39 11.40
N ASP A 399 -9.54 -30.09 11.16
CA ASP A 399 -10.73 -29.41 10.63
C ASP A 399 -10.35 -28.62 9.38
N THR A 400 -11.19 -28.68 8.37
CA THR A 400 -11.05 -27.97 7.08
C THR A 400 -12.32 -27.17 6.76
N THR A 401 -13.20 -27.03 7.73
CA THR A 401 -14.46 -26.30 7.56
C THR A 401 -14.30 -24.79 7.81
N GLY A 402 -15.07 -23.99 7.09
CA GLY A 402 -15.02 -22.52 7.21
C GLY A 402 -14.02 -21.87 6.26
N LEU A 403 -13.80 -20.57 6.46
CA LEU A 403 -12.99 -19.72 5.57
C LEU A 403 -11.77 -19.12 6.27
N GLU A 404 -11.77 -19.06 7.59
CA GLU A 404 -10.87 -18.21 8.39
C GLU A 404 -9.55 -18.88 8.80
N PHE A 405 -9.28 -20.12 8.38
CA PHE A 405 -8.04 -20.80 8.76
C PHE A 405 -6.89 -20.53 7.76
N TYR A 406 -5.68 -20.64 8.28
CA TYR A 406 -4.44 -20.47 7.51
C TYR A 406 -4.12 -21.76 6.74
N SER A 407 -3.54 -21.65 5.55
CA SER A 407 -3.09 -22.76 4.71
C SER A 407 -4.21 -23.81 4.43
N ASP A 408 -4.01 -25.08 4.70
CA ASP A 408 -4.88 -26.18 4.26
C ASP A 408 -5.85 -26.72 5.33
N ASN A 409 -5.57 -26.52 6.62
CA ASN A 409 -6.38 -27.02 7.74
C ASN A 409 -6.00 -26.34 9.06
N PHE A 410 -6.81 -26.53 10.07
CA PHE A 410 -6.49 -26.19 11.45
C PHE A 410 -6.83 -27.37 12.38
N LEU A 411 -6.44 -27.29 13.63
CA LEU A 411 -6.65 -28.34 14.62
C LEU A 411 -7.59 -27.86 15.71
N THR A 412 -8.49 -28.74 16.16
CA THR A 412 -9.39 -28.45 17.27
C THR A 412 -9.25 -29.48 18.38
N ALA A 413 -9.36 -29.05 19.64
CA ALA A 413 -9.48 -29.93 20.78
C ALA A 413 -10.67 -29.52 21.67
N SER A 414 -11.45 -30.51 22.12
CA SER A 414 -12.55 -30.30 23.08
C SER A 414 -11.98 -29.86 24.44
N VAL A 415 -12.82 -29.15 25.21
CA VAL A 415 -12.52 -28.78 26.61
C VAL A 415 -12.04 -29.98 27.38
N GLY A 416 -10.96 -29.80 28.14
CA GLY A 416 -10.34 -30.82 28.93
C GLY A 416 -9.52 -30.26 30.12
N ASN A 417 -8.62 -31.07 30.62
CA ASN A 417 -7.79 -30.78 31.78
C ASN A 417 -6.32 -30.45 31.41
N GLY A 418 -6.04 -30.16 30.15
CA GLY A 418 -4.70 -29.85 29.66
C GLY A 418 -3.90 -31.04 29.11
N ASN A 419 -4.51 -32.24 29.02
CA ASN A 419 -3.83 -33.42 28.48
C ASN A 419 -3.62 -33.37 26.97
N SER A 420 -4.42 -32.60 26.23
CA SER A 420 -4.19 -32.31 24.82
C SER A 420 -3.43 -31.00 24.70
N THR A 421 -2.21 -31.08 24.17
CA THR A 421 -1.33 -29.92 23.96
C THR A 421 -0.80 -29.87 22.55
N ILE A 422 -0.55 -28.67 22.07
CA ILE A 422 0.11 -28.41 20.78
C ILE A 422 1.18 -27.33 20.98
N GLU A 423 2.36 -27.54 20.42
CA GLU A 423 3.48 -26.61 20.54
C GLU A 423 4.11 -26.36 19.17
N TYR A 424 4.30 -25.09 18.85
CA TYR A 424 4.96 -24.61 17.65
C TYR A 424 6.32 -24.04 18.04
N ILE A 425 7.38 -24.47 17.35
CA ILE A 425 8.75 -24.09 17.69
C ILE A 425 9.47 -23.60 16.45
N THR A 426 10.11 -22.43 16.54
CA THR A 426 10.97 -21.93 15.47
C THR A 426 12.26 -22.74 15.37
N GLN A 427 12.95 -22.66 14.23
CA GLN A 427 14.38 -22.91 14.21
C GLN A 427 15.12 -21.93 15.15
N THR A 428 16.41 -22.11 15.34
CA THR A 428 17.26 -21.16 16.08
C THR A 428 17.25 -19.80 15.38
N LEU A 429 16.82 -18.78 16.10
CA LEU A 429 16.75 -17.38 15.68
C LEU A 429 17.92 -16.59 16.27
N ALA A 430 18.25 -15.45 15.67
CA ALA A 430 19.26 -14.54 16.17
C ALA A 430 18.80 -13.82 17.45
N PRO A 431 19.71 -13.28 18.28
CA PRO A 431 19.34 -12.39 19.38
C PRO A 431 18.56 -11.16 18.85
N GLY A 432 17.53 -10.74 19.56
CA GLY A 432 16.73 -9.60 19.14
C GLY A 432 15.35 -9.54 19.78
N ASN A 433 14.61 -8.49 19.43
CA ASN A 433 13.20 -8.30 19.80
C ASN A 433 12.31 -8.83 18.68
N TYR A 434 11.23 -9.50 19.06
CA TYR A 434 10.31 -10.15 18.15
C TYR A 434 8.86 -9.83 18.52
N ASP A 435 8.03 -9.55 17.53
CA ASP A 435 6.59 -9.53 17.69
C ASP A 435 6.02 -10.89 17.33
N ILE A 436 5.07 -11.36 18.13
CA ILE A 436 4.43 -12.66 17.98
C ILE A 436 2.96 -12.47 17.73
N TYR A 437 2.47 -13.08 16.66
CA TYR A 437 1.07 -13.06 16.24
C TYR A 437 0.52 -14.48 16.17
N GLY A 438 -0.77 -14.63 16.45
CA GLY A 438 -1.51 -15.87 16.23
C GLY A 438 -2.62 -15.70 15.20
N TRP A 439 -2.85 -16.72 14.41
CA TRP A 439 -3.97 -16.86 13.48
C TRP A 439 -4.86 -18.00 13.95
N TRP A 440 -6.17 -17.83 13.92
CA TRP A 440 -7.16 -18.85 14.24
C TRP A 440 -8.47 -18.58 13.49
N PRO A 441 -9.28 -19.61 13.17
CA PRO A 441 -10.67 -19.40 12.80
C PRO A 441 -11.50 -19.03 14.04
N SER A 442 -12.56 -18.25 13.86
CA SER A 442 -13.45 -17.84 14.96
C SER A 442 -14.76 -18.64 14.98
N SER A 443 -15.27 -18.92 16.18
CA SER A 443 -16.58 -19.54 16.38
C SER A 443 -17.15 -19.22 17.75
N SER A 444 -18.47 -19.11 17.85
CA SER A 444 -19.16 -18.94 19.14
C SER A 444 -18.95 -20.12 20.10
N SER A 445 -18.63 -21.31 19.57
CA SER A 445 -18.31 -22.52 20.34
C SER A 445 -16.88 -22.57 20.87
N TYR A 446 -15.99 -21.71 20.36
CA TYR A 446 -14.60 -21.71 20.76
C TYR A 446 -14.38 -21.01 22.11
N SER A 447 -13.18 -21.16 22.64
CA SER A 447 -12.82 -20.62 23.95
C SER A 447 -12.86 -19.09 23.95
N TYR A 448 -13.44 -18.49 25.00
CA TYR A 448 -13.34 -17.06 25.22
C TYR A 448 -12.01 -16.66 25.92
N SER A 449 -11.24 -17.65 26.42
CA SER A 449 -9.96 -17.42 27.10
C SER A 449 -9.03 -18.61 26.80
N THR A 450 -8.44 -18.58 25.60
CA THR A 450 -7.40 -19.54 25.22
C THR A 450 -6.05 -19.02 25.69
N ARG A 451 -5.32 -19.84 26.44
CA ARG A 451 -3.98 -19.52 26.91
C ARG A 451 -2.91 -19.90 25.93
N PHE A 452 -2.09 -18.92 25.57
CA PHE A 452 -0.88 -19.07 24.80
C PHE A 452 0.32 -18.93 25.74
N LEU A 453 1.11 -20.00 25.91
CA LEU A 453 2.38 -19.96 26.61
C LEU A 453 3.48 -19.75 25.55
N ILE A 454 4.06 -18.57 25.56
CA ILE A 454 5.18 -18.20 24.69
C ILE A 454 6.46 -18.37 25.49
N ASN A 455 7.43 -19.13 24.95
CA ASN A 455 8.75 -19.26 25.53
C ASN A 455 9.78 -18.71 24.56
N ALA A 456 10.56 -17.71 24.99
CA ALA A 456 11.63 -17.10 24.21
C ALA A 456 12.97 -17.25 24.97
N GLY A 457 13.76 -18.26 24.57
CA GLY A 457 15.05 -18.50 25.20
C GLY A 457 15.01 -18.79 26.70
N GLY A 458 13.92 -19.39 27.18
CA GLY A 458 13.67 -19.68 28.61
C GLY A 458 12.82 -18.67 29.35
N ASN A 459 12.53 -17.51 28.75
CA ASN A 459 11.58 -16.54 29.31
C ASN A 459 10.14 -16.90 28.90
N GLU A 460 9.28 -17.11 29.87
CA GLU A 460 7.88 -17.49 29.64
C GLU A 460 6.94 -16.28 29.75
N ILE A 461 6.06 -16.15 28.75
CA ILE A 461 5.01 -15.12 28.68
C ILE A 461 3.67 -15.84 28.51
N LEU A 462 2.71 -15.50 29.38
CA LEU A 462 1.35 -16.07 29.32
C LEU A 462 0.38 -15.01 28.82
N ILE A 463 -0.33 -15.34 27.74
CA ILE A 463 -1.32 -14.45 27.11
C ILE A 463 -2.63 -15.22 26.94
N ASP A 464 -3.72 -14.63 27.40
CA ASP A 464 -5.07 -15.17 27.19
C ASP A 464 -5.79 -14.36 26.10
N LYS A 465 -6.34 -15.03 25.09
CA LYS A 465 -7.13 -14.42 23.99
C LYS A 465 -8.43 -15.19 23.79
N THR A 466 -9.46 -14.46 23.35
CA THR A 466 -10.69 -15.10 22.88
C THR A 466 -10.51 -15.58 21.44
N GLN A 467 -11.00 -16.78 21.17
CA GLN A 467 -11.10 -17.32 19.80
C GLN A 467 -12.51 -17.26 19.24
N LYS A 468 -13.42 -16.54 19.93
CA LYS A 468 -14.80 -16.32 19.44
C LYS A 468 -14.90 -15.23 18.38
N THR A 469 -13.88 -14.41 18.27
CA THR A 469 -13.82 -13.25 17.37
C THR A 469 -12.43 -13.10 16.78
N ASN A 470 -12.29 -12.18 15.82
CA ASN A 470 -11.03 -11.85 15.15
C ASN A 470 -10.37 -13.05 14.45
N GLY A 471 -11.20 -13.98 13.93
CA GLY A 471 -10.71 -15.08 13.11
C GLY A 471 -10.24 -14.61 11.73
N GLY A 472 -9.43 -15.45 11.08
CA GLY A 472 -8.97 -15.23 9.73
C GLY A 472 -7.99 -14.05 9.56
N GLN A 473 -7.28 -13.68 10.62
CA GLN A 473 -6.30 -12.59 10.59
C GLN A 473 -5.18 -12.79 11.60
N TRP A 474 -4.04 -12.11 11.40
CA TRP A 474 -2.98 -12.07 12.38
C TRP A 474 -3.38 -11.19 13.58
N ASN A 475 -3.39 -11.80 14.74
CA ASN A 475 -3.70 -11.15 16.02
C ASN A 475 -2.42 -11.01 16.84
N PHE A 476 -2.04 -9.80 17.19
CA PHE A 476 -0.90 -9.56 18.06
C PHE A 476 -1.10 -10.24 19.43
N LEU A 477 -0.13 -11.06 19.82
CA LEU A 477 -0.10 -11.73 21.12
C LEU A 477 0.82 -11.00 22.09
N SER A 478 2.10 -10.88 21.75
CA SER A 478 3.11 -10.30 22.63
C SER A 478 4.37 -9.90 21.86
N GLU A 479 5.17 -9.04 22.48
CA GLU A 479 6.59 -8.92 22.19
C GLU A 479 7.36 -9.99 22.99
N ALA A 480 8.50 -10.44 22.44
CA ALA A 480 9.42 -11.35 23.11
C ALA A 480 10.88 -10.99 22.76
N THR A 481 11.81 -11.21 23.70
CA THR A 481 13.22 -10.88 23.53
C THR A 481 14.08 -12.14 23.64
N LEU A 482 14.93 -12.39 22.65
CA LEU A 482 16.01 -13.37 22.71
C LEU A 482 17.32 -12.63 23.01
N ASN A 483 17.85 -12.81 24.23
CA ASN A 483 19.15 -12.22 24.63
C ASN A 483 20.36 -12.96 24.00
N SER A 484 20.17 -14.18 23.57
CA SER A 484 21.13 -15.01 22.84
C SER A 484 20.41 -15.78 21.73
N SER A 485 21.14 -16.34 20.77
CA SER A 485 20.57 -17.24 19.76
C SER A 485 19.78 -18.36 20.43
N GLY A 486 18.53 -18.56 19.99
CA GLY A 486 17.63 -19.53 20.61
C GLY A 486 16.34 -19.70 19.82
N THR A 487 15.42 -20.47 20.37
CA THR A 487 14.09 -20.71 19.78
C THR A 487 13.03 -19.88 20.46
N ILE A 488 11.98 -19.58 19.71
CA ILE A 488 10.71 -19.10 20.26
C ILE A 488 9.70 -20.21 20.06
N SER A 489 8.98 -20.59 21.13
CA SER A 489 7.86 -21.52 21.02
C SER A 489 6.56 -20.91 21.50
N VAL A 490 5.45 -21.40 20.94
CA VAL A 490 4.10 -21.05 21.36
C VAL A 490 3.36 -22.36 21.64
N LYS A 491 2.89 -22.53 22.88
CA LYS A 491 2.19 -23.73 23.34
C LYS A 491 0.77 -23.40 23.75
N MET A 492 -0.14 -24.27 23.38
CA MET A 492 -1.55 -24.22 23.73
C MET A 492 -1.99 -25.56 24.32
N SER A 493 -3.10 -25.55 25.11
CA SER A 493 -3.70 -26.78 25.65
C SER A 493 -5.22 -26.69 25.63
N ASN A 494 -5.87 -27.84 25.80
CA ASN A 494 -7.32 -27.92 25.93
C ASN A 494 -7.87 -27.62 27.34
N ASN A 495 -7.05 -27.10 28.24
CA ASN A 495 -7.51 -26.54 29.52
C ASN A 495 -8.10 -25.14 29.29
N THR A 496 -9.31 -25.09 28.77
CA THR A 496 -9.97 -23.90 28.24
C THR A 496 -11.46 -23.90 28.59
N THR A 497 -12.15 -22.82 28.25
CA THR A 497 -13.58 -22.61 28.54
C THR A 497 -14.51 -22.99 27.37
N GLY A 498 -13.95 -23.42 26.27
CA GLY A 498 -14.62 -23.84 25.05
C GLY A 498 -13.67 -24.68 24.21
N VAL A 499 -14.08 -25.07 23.01
CA VAL A 499 -13.18 -25.74 22.05
C VAL A 499 -11.99 -24.81 21.77
N VAL A 500 -10.78 -25.34 21.76
CA VAL A 500 -9.59 -24.61 21.35
C VAL A 500 -9.28 -24.89 19.88
N ALA A 501 -9.01 -23.85 19.12
CA ALA A 501 -8.55 -23.91 17.74
C ALA A 501 -7.05 -23.55 17.67
N ALA A 502 -6.27 -24.39 17.04
CA ALA A 502 -4.84 -24.20 16.82
C ALA A 502 -4.58 -24.16 15.31
N ASP A 503 -3.87 -23.13 14.85
CA ASP A 503 -3.69 -22.90 13.43
C ASP A 503 -2.26 -22.41 13.13
N ALA A 504 -2.00 -21.11 13.05
CA ALA A 504 -0.69 -20.61 12.65
C ALA A 504 -0.18 -19.49 13.56
N PHE A 505 1.17 -19.30 13.54
CA PHE A 505 1.85 -18.19 14.23
C PHE A 505 2.81 -17.50 13.30
N ARG A 506 2.93 -16.16 13.45
CA ARG A 506 3.88 -15.31 12.75
C ARG A 506 4.78 -14.63 13.75
N ILE A 507 6.10 -14.69 13.52
CA ILE A 507 7.14 -14.15 14.41
C ILE A 507 8.00 -13.20 13.60
N ILE A 508 7.96 -11.90 13.95
CA ILE A 508 8.61 -10.82 13.20
C ILE A 508 9.75 -10.22 14.02
N TYR A 509 10.97 -10.25 13.47
CA TYR A 509 12.12 -9.56 14.03
C TYR A 509 11.99 -8.04 13.96
N ARG A 510 12.14 -7.35 15.09
CA ARG A 510 12.03 -5.88 15.19
C ARG A 510 13.37 -5.17 15.29
N GLY A 511 14.42 -5.89 15.62
CA GLY A 511 15.74 -5.32 15.75
C GLY A 511 16.58 -6.03 16.81
N PRO A 512 17.87 -5.70 16.91
CA PRO A 512 18.75 -6.28 17.91
C PRO A 512 18.26 -5.90 19.32
N VAL A 513 18.60 -6.74 20.30
CA VAL A 513 18.50 -6.35 21.70
C VAL A 513 19.39 -5.12 21.90
N SER A 514 18.79 -4.00 22.25
CA SER A 514 19.55 -2.77 22.51
C SER A 514 20.44 -3.02 23.73
N SER A 515 21.76 -2.93 23.56
CA SER A 515 22.70 -2.94 24.68
C SER A 515 22.71 -1.63 25.47
N LEU A 516 21.95 -0.67 25.00
CA LEU A 516 21.57 0.51 25.77
C LEU A 516 20.26 0.15 26.46
N GLU A 517 20.24 0.08 27.78
CA GLU A 517 19.01 0.15 28.56
C GLU A 517 18.18 1.29 27.93
N GLU A 518 17.04 0.96 27.29
CA GLU A 518 16.00 1.97 27.17
C GLU A 518 15.69 2.32 28.61
N GLU A 519 16.07 3.52 29.05
CA GLU A 519 15.56 4.06 30.29
C GLU A 519 14.04 3.83 30.26
N PRO A 520 13.43 3.24 31.29
CA PRO A 520 12.01 2.94 31.31
C PRO A 520 11.28 4.21 30.90
N GLN A 521 10.54 4.16 29.80
CA GLN A 521 9.73 5.31 29.38
C GLN A 521 8.93 5.72 30.60
N SER A 522 9.17 6.93 31.09
CA SER A 522 8.54 7.39 32.31
C SER A 522 7.03 7.24 32.12
N LYS A 523 6.31 6.84 33.19
CA LYS A 523 4.85 6.76 33.19
C LYS A 523 4.19 8.10 32.80
N ASP A 524 4.98 9.13 32.63
CA ASP A 524 4.59 10.52 32.51
C ASP A 524 4.42 11.00 31.05
N PHE A 525 5.16 10.39 30.11
CA PHE A 525 5.08 10.76 28.70
C PHE A 525 5.52 9.60 27.77
N ILE A 526 5.17 9.72 26.49
CA ILE A 526 5.60 8.81 25.41
C ILE A 526 6.29 9.63 24.33
N LEU A 527 7.53 9.26 23.96
CA LEU A 527 8.24 9.81 22.80
C LEU A 527 8.14 8.82 21.64
N TYR A 528 7.51 9.23 20.54
CA TYR A 528 7.39 8.39 19.33
C TYR A 528 8.59 8.53 18.42
N GLN A 529 8.80 7.54 17.55
CA GLN A 529 9.78 7.63 16.47
C GLN A 529 9.38 8.77 15.51
N ASN A 530 10.36 9.58 15.08
CA ASN A 530 10.11 10.63 14.10
C ASN A 530 9.71 10.03 12.75
N TYR A 531 8.85 10.73 12.03
CA TYR A 531 8.39 10.30 10.71
C TYR A 531 8.39 11.47 9.71
N PRO A 532 8.92 11.23 8.49
CA PRO A 532 9.66 10.05 8.04
C PRO A 532 11.01 9.85 8.74
N ASN A 533 11.51 8.59 8.79
CA ASN A 533 12.85 8.25 9.22
C ASN A 533 13.34 6.99 8.47
N PRO A 534 14.35 7.06 7.57
CA PRO A 534 15.13 8.26 7.24
C PRO A 534 14.31 9.39 6.61
N PHE A 535 14.81 10.62 6.69
CA PHE A 535 14.12 11.82 6.18
C PHE A 535 15.04 12.68 5.30
N ASN A 536 14.42 13.44 4.39
CA ASN A 536 15.09 14.44 3.58
C ASN A 536 14.44 15.80 3.86
N ALA A 537 15.26 16.73 4.32
CA ALA A 537 14.97 18.10 4.72
C ALA A 537 14.04 18.25 5.95
N GLN A 538 12.94 17.52 6.07
CA GLN A 538 11.99 17.69 7.17
C GLN A 538 11.50 16.35 7.74
N THR A 539 11.28 16.32 9.06
CA THR A 539 10.63 15.21 9.77
C THR A 539 9.79 15.74 10.92
N THR A 540 8.74 15.00 11.29
CA THR A 540 7.89 15.32 12.43
C THR A 540 8.27 14.45 13.63
N ILE A 541 8.53 15.08 14.76
CA ILE A 541 8.73 14.43 16.06
C ILE A 541 7.43 14.56 16.85
N ARG A 542 6.87 13.43 17.26
CA ARG A 542 5.62 13.34 18.00
C ARG A 542 5.88 12.84 19.42
N PHE A 543 5.19 13.39 20.39
CA PHE A 543 5.19 12.90 21.77
C PHE A 543 3.82 13.13 22.43
N ASN A 544 3.53 12.35 23.48
CA ASN A 544 2.30 12.48 24.27
C ASN A 544 2.66 12.77 25.71
N LEU A 545 2.00 13.75 26.33
CA LEU A 545 2.12 14.10 27.75
C LEU A 545 0.87 13.63 28.49
N ASN A 546 1.04 12.93 29.60
CA ASN A 546 -0.09 12.48 30.42
C ASN A 546 -0.67 13.61 31.31
N TYR A 547 0.13 14.64 31.61
CA TYR A 547 -0.27 15.85 32.33
C TYR A 547 0.54 17.05 31.85
N PRO A 548 0.10 18.31 32.16
CA PRO A 548 0.86 19.51 31.84
C PRO A 548 2.23 19.49 32.48
N SER A 549 3.31 19.75 31.71
CA SER A 549 4.68 19.62 32.17
C SER A 549 5.61 20.60 31.45
N LYS A 550 6.75 20.88 32.07
CA LYS A 550 7.86 21.60 31.42
C LYS A 550 8.57 20.67 30.46
N VAL A 551 8.59 21.03 29.17
CA VAL A 551 9.10 20.21 28.08
C VAL A 551 10.30 20.87 27.42
N GLN A 552 11.35 20.07 27.18
CA GLN A 552 12.49 20.45 26.36
C GLN A 552 12.77 19.37 25.31
N LEU A 553 12.66 19.73 24.03
CA LEU A 553 12.98 18.86 22.90
C LEU A 553 14.23 19.39 22.18
N ARG A 554 15.28 18.61 22.16
CA ARG A 554 16.60 18.96 21.62
C ARG A 554 17.08 17.96 20.59
N ILE A 555 17.86 18.45 19.60
CA ILE A 555 18.54 17.64 18.60
C ILE A 555 20.04 17.69 18.85
N PHE A 556 20.71 16.53 18.77
CA PHE A 556 22.14 16.37 18.90
C PHE A 556 22.72 15.67 17.68
N ASN A 557 23.97 15.95 17.35
CA ASN A 557 24.71 15.20 16.34
C ASN A 557 25.26 13.86 16.92
N SER A 558 25.93 13.07 16.09
CA SER A 558 26.46 11.75 16.47
C SER A 558 27.58 11.79 17.52
N VAL A 559 28.19 12.95 17.78
CA VAL A 559 29.21 13.15 18.81
C VAL A 559 28.65 13.82 20.08
N GLY A 560 27.33 14.03 20.16
CA GLY A 560 26.62 14.55 21.33
C GLY A 560 26.59 16.07 21.44
N GLU A 561 26.98 16.81 20.40
CA GLU A 561 26.86 18.28 20.39
C GLU A 561 25.45 18.70 20.05
N LEU A 562 24.93 19.73 20.77
CA LEU A 562 23.61 20.28 20.56
C LEU A 562 23.54 20.98 19.19
N VAL A 563 22.59 20.54 18.35
CA VAL A 563 22.31 21.09 17.03
C VAL A 563 21.21 22.15 17.09
N GLU A 564 20.10 21.84 17.76
CA GLU A 564 18.93 22.71 17.86
C GLU A 564 18.08 22.37 19.09
N THR A 565 17.43 23.37 19.66
CA THR A 565 16.36 23.21 20.65
C THR A 565 15.04 23.54 19.96
N LEU A 566 14.19 22.54 19.79
CA LEU A 566 12.90 22.66 19.08
C LEU A 566 11.77 23.12 19.99
N VAL A 567 11.80 22.71 21.28
CA VAL A 567 10.83 23.08 22.30
C VAL A 567 11.57 23.36 23.60
N ASP A 568 11.20 24.42 24.33
CA ASP A 568 11.64 24.73 25.71
C ASP A 568 10.57 25.59 26.38
N GLN A 569 9.46 24.95 26.80
CA GLN A 569 8.32 25.63 27.41
C GLN A 569 7.41 24.66 28.19
N GLU A 570 6.45 25.20 28.93
CA GLU A 570 5.35 24.40 29.51
C GLU A 570 4.33 24.05 28.40
N LEU A 571 3.91 22.77 28.37
CA LEU A 571 2.90 22.26 27.44
C LEU A 571 1.78 21.56 28.21
N GLY A 572 0.57 21.65 27.70
CA GLY A 572 -0.60 20.94 28.23
C GLY A 572 -0.50 19.42 27.99
N SER A 573 -1.35 18.64 28.69
CA SER A 573 -1.49 17.20 28.42
C SER A 573 -2.00 16.93 26.98
N GLY A 574 -1.65 15.76 26.42
CA GLY A 574 -2.06 15.33 25.10
C GLY A 574 -0.92 15.19 24.11
N ILE A 575 -1.28 15.00 22.85
CA ILE A 575 -0.33 14.75 21.75
C ILE A 575 0.20 16.09 21.22
N HIS A 576 1.54 16.17 21.08
CA HIS A 576 2.26 17.29 20.49
C HIS A 576 3.07 16.81 19.30
N GLU A 577 3.14 17.65 18.25
CA GLU A 577 3.91 17.40 17.03
C GLU A 577 4.81 18.59 16.75
N VAL A 578 6.09 18.32 16.48
CA VAL A 578 7.11 19.35 16.23
C VAL A 578 7.87 19.00 14.97
N ILE A 579 7.95 19.94 14.03
CA ILE A 579 8.67 19.74 12.78
C ILE A 579 10.13 20.14 12.99
N PHE A 580 11.04 19.23 12.63
CA PHE A 580 12.47 19.50 12.50
C PHE A 580 12.80 19.72 11.04
N ASP A 581 13.29 20.93 10.68
CA ASP A 581 13.64 21.34 9.31
C ASP A 581 15.14 21.63 9.21
N THR A 582 15.85 20.75 8.52
CA THR A 582 17.32 20.85 8.37
C THR A 582 17.80 21.88 7.37
N LYS A 583 16.90 22.49 6.59
CA LYS A 583 17.26 23.58 5.64
C LYS A 583 17.82 24.80 6.35
N LYS A 584 17.39 25.05 7.58
CA LYS A 584 17.83 26.19 8.38
C LYS A 584 19.30 26.07 8.85
N ASN A 585 19.77 24.84 9.08
CA ASN A 585 21.04 24.58 9.76
C ASN A 585 22.10 23.93 8.85
N ASN A 586 21.84 23.78 7.57
CA ASN A 586 22.73 23.17 6.55
C ASN A 586 23.41 21.86 7.02
N LEU A 587 22.67 20.99 7.69
CA LEU A 587 23.18 19.75 8.32
C LEU A 587 23.61 18.73 7.25
N ALA A 588 24.65 17.96 7.54
CA ALA A 588 25.11 16.87 6.67
C ALA A 588 24.22 15.63 6.80
N SER A 589 24.17 14.79 5.75
CA SER A 589 23.56 13.45 5.87
C SER A 589 24.24 12.66 6.98
N GLY A 590 23.47 11.95 7.80
CA GLY A 590 24.00 11.18 8.92
C GLY A 590 23.00 10.93 10.05
N LEU A 591 23.52 10.31 11.09
CA LEU A 591 22.78 9.99 12.31
C LEU A 591 22.74 11.20 13.25
N TYR A 592 21.54 11.54 13.72
CA TYR A 592 21.28 12.50 14.78
C TYR A 592 20.46 11.85 15.89
N ILE A 593 20.41 12.48 17.06
CA ILE A 593 19.64 12.03 18.21
C ILE A 593 18.71 13.16 18.62
N TYR A 594 17.42 12.89 18.82
CA TYR A 594 16.53 13.82 19.49
C TYR A 594 16.24 13.32 20.89
N GLN A 595 16.20 14.26 21.80
CA GLN A 595 15.99 14.03 23.23
C GLN A 595 14.81 14.88 23.71
N LEU A 596 13.82 14.22 24.29
CA LEU A 596 12.71 14.85 24.98
C LEU A 596 12.97 14.77 26.49
N ARG A 597 13.01 15.92 27.14
CA ARG A 597 12.99 16.03 28.61
C ARG A 597 11.63 16.56 29.05
N VAL A 598 11.00 15.87 29.97
CA VAL A 598 9.74 16.26 30.62
C VAL A 598 9.99 16.27 32.11
N ASP A 599 10.02 17.46 32.70
CA ASP A 599 10.46 17.70 34.05
C ASP A 599 11.84 17.09 34.33
N ASP A 600 11.96 16.07 35.19
CA ASP A 600 13.22 15.36 35.46
C ASP A 600 13.45 14.10 34.64
N ASN A 601 12.45 13.69 33.85
CA ASN A 601 12.51 12.46 33.04
C ASN A 601 12.98 12.76 31.61
N ILE A 602 13.81 11.87 31.04
CA ILE A 602 14.41 12.04 29.72
C ILE A 602 14.13 10.78 28.87
N ALA A 603 13.77 10.98 27.60
CA ALA A 603 13.76 9.94 26.58
C ALA A 603 14.50 10.41 25.32
N SER A 604 15.18 9.51 24.63
CA SER A 604 15.93 9.83 23.41
C SER A 604 15.66 8.81 22.31
N LYS A 605 15.65 9.26 21.06
CA LYS A 605 15.55 8.40 19.87
C LYS A 605 16.47 8.88 18.77
N LYS A 606 16.74 7.98 17.81
CA LYS A 606 17.63 8.25 16.65
C LYS A 606 16.82 8.73 15.46
N LEU A 607 17.37 9.65 14.68
CA LEU A 607 16.84 10.08 13.39
C LEU A 607 17.96 10.07 12.33
N MET A 608 17.64 9.69 11.11
CA MET A 608 18.59 9.57 10.01
C MET A 608 18.25 10.59 8.92
N LEU A 609 19.16 11.54 8.69
CA LEU A 609 19.06 12.51 7.62
C LEU A 609 19.73 11.96 6.36
N LEU A 610 18.98 11.94 5.24
CA LEU A 610 19.50 11.65 3.90
C LEU A 610 19.28 12.88 3.02
N LYS A 611 20.34 13.43 2.44
CA LYS A 611 20.27 14.51 1.45
C LYS A 611 20.38 13.98 0.05
#